data_9474a467a778aeb3412686f4c6ac7de9
#
_entry.id   9474a467a778aeb3412686f4c6ac7de9
#
_cell.length_a   1.000
_cell.length_b   1.000
_cell.length_c   1.000
_cell.angle_alpha   90.00
_cell.angle_beta   90.00
_cell.angle_gamma   90.00
#
_symmetry.space_group_name_H-M   'P 1'
#
loop_
_entity.id
_entity.type
_entity.pdbx_description
1 polymer ?
#
loop_
_entity_poly.entity_id
_entity_poly.type
_entity_poly.pdbx_seq_one_letter_code
_entity_poly.pdbx_strand_id
1 'polypeptide(L)'
;MATAREDAAPSFESWKLRLEQAAPDQLPAALEEFLRVLALLGTPLIDGPHVHFVYCDPHADHVALAGEFNEWGRNNDAIPMRRLGDTALFFHTLTVPGATRLEYKFIVDGEWKSDPLSQHKIDNGIGGQDTFFVVGEFHDPPELEPVADIPHGRVEEFEFESDLLHNRRRVYVYLPAAYDRDRETRFPSFYVHDGGEYLERARMATIMDNLINARDIQSVVVVMIDPVDRMHEYRANDAYRDFLCDEFIPAIDRRYRTIDHRDHRGVMGASLGGLISTYAALSRPQLFARVAGQSSALQYSEIQLFSMLAGVADTTIRFYLDVGSYEPRFIPAHERFVALLRKKGWPCLYQEIAGGHNWTNWRAHLKDLLLYLWGQRSP
;
A
#
# COMPACT_ATOMS: atom_id res chain seq x y z
N MET A 1 -25.20 -43.23 19.01
CA MET A 1 -24.41 -42.90 17.81
C MET A 1 -23.40 -41.83 18.23
N ALA A 2 -22.15 -42.21 18.37
CA ALA A 2 -21.07 -41.29 18.72
C ALA A 2 -20.68 -40.54 17.45
N THR A 3 -20.86 -39.23 17.45
CA THR A 3 -20.34 -38.36 16.41
C THR A 3 -18.81 -38.39 16.45
N ALA A 4 -18.19 -38.80 15.33
CA ALA A 4 -16.77 -38.72 15.13
C ALA A 4 -16.36 -37.27 15.36
N ARG A 5 -15.50 -37.02 16.35
CA ARG A 5 -14.71 -35.79 16.39
C ARG A 5 -13.81 -35.83 15.16
N GLU A 6 -14.03 -34.92 14.25
CA GLU A 6 -12.98 -34.55 13.27
C GLU A 6 -11.74 -34.24 14.09
N ASP A 7 -10.70 -35.03 13.94
CA ASP A 7 -9.41 -34.80 14.56
C ASP A 7 -8.85 -33.48 13.95
N ALA A 8 -9.06 -32.39 14.66
CA ALA A 8 -8.46 -31.11 14.31
C ALA A 8 -6.94 -31.31 14.25
N ALA A 9 -6.30 -30.82 13.20
CA ALA A 9 -4.83 -30.88 13.07
C ALA A 9 -4.19 -30.35 14.37
N PRO A 10 -3.16 -31.04 14.91
CA PRO A 10 -2.54 -30.63 16.16
C PRO A 10 -2.01 -29.19 16.05
N SER A 11 -2.30 -28.38 17.06
CA SER A 11 -1.85 -26.98 17.13
C SER A 11 -0.33 -26.88 17.19
N PHE A 12 0.24 -25.72 16.83
CA PHE A 12 1.67 -25.48 16.96
C PHE A 12 2.18 -25.75 18.38
N GLU A 13 1.45 -25.34 19.40
CA GLU A 13 1.84 -25.56 20.80
C GLU A 13 1.86 -27.06 21.16
N SER A 14 0.97 -27.87 20.60
CA SER A 14 1.00 -29.33 20.78
C SER A 14 2.24 -29.94 20.14
N TRP A 15 2.63 -29.49 18.94
CA TRP A 15 3.83 -29.93 18.26
C TRP A 15 5.10 -29.51 19.01
N LYS A 16 5.16 -28.27 19.45
CA LYS A 16 6.27 -27.73 20.24
C LYS A 16 6.51 -28.54 21.50
N LEU A 17 5.42 -28.79 22.27
CA LEU A 17 5.49 -29.61 23.48
C LEU A 17 5.97 -31.03 23.19
N ARG A 18 5.47 -31.67 22.13
CA ARG A 18 5.88 -33.01 21.71
C ARG A 18 7.38 -33.06 21.34
N LEU A 19 7.89 -32.05 20.63
CA LEU A 19 9.29 -31.96 20.27
C LEU A 19 10.19 -31.67 21.49
N GLU A 20 9.75 -30.82 22.42
CA GLU A 20 10.48 -30.51 23.65
C GLU A 20 10.53 -31.69 24.63
N GLN A 21 9.55 -32.58 24.60
CA GLN A 21 9.47 -33.78 25.48
C GLN A 21 9.96 -35.06 24.83
N ALA A 22 10.29 -35.04 23.54
CA ALA A 22 10.75 -36.22 22.84
C ALA A 22 12.09 -36.72 23.41
N ALA A 23 12.21 -38.04 23.59
CA ALA A 23 13.49 -38.66 23.93
C ALA A 23 14.52 -38.45 22.77
N PRO A 24 15.82 -38.36 23.05
CA PRO A 24 16.81 -38.05 22.02
C PRO A 24 16.78 -38.98 20.79
N ASP A 25 16.43 -40.24 20.97
CA ASP A 25 16.28 -41.24 19.91
C ASP A 25 14.98 -41.08 19.10
N GLN A 26 13.96 -40.44 19.64
CA GLN A 26 12.66 -40.19 19.01
C GLN A 26 12.56 -38.82 18.37
N LEU A 27 13.38 -37.88 18.79
CA LEU A 27 13.32 -36.48 18.34
C LEU A 27 13.48 -36.32 16.81
N PRO A 28 14.39 -37.04 16.10
CA PRO A 28 14.49 -36.90 14.64
C PRO A 28 13.23 -37.32 13.91
N ALA A 29 12.57 -38.39 14.32
CA ALA A 29 11.32 -38.86 13.70
C ALA A 29 10.15 -37.91 13.96
N ALA A 30 10.06 -37.37 15.19
CA ALA A 30 9.04 -36.36 15.52
C ALA A 30 9.24 -35.05 14.75
N LEU A 31 10.49 -34.61 14.58
CA LEU A 31 10.81 -33.43 13.77
C LEU A 31 10.46 -33.63 12.30
N GLU A 32 10.80 -34.79 11.73
CA GLU A 32 10.47 -35.11 10.35
C GLU A 32 8.95 -35.14 10.12
N GLU A 33 8.18 -35.70 11.06
CA GLU A 33 6.73 -35.70 11.00
C GLU A 33 6.17 -34.27 11.05
N PHE A 34 6.69 -33.42 11.94
CA PHE A 34 6.28 -32.02 12.02
C PHE A 34 6.59 -31.26 10.72
N LEU A 35 7.78 -31.43 10.15
CA LEU A 35 8.16 -30.79 8.88
C LEU A 35 7.26 -31.22 7.71
N ARG A 36 6.80 -32.49 7.68
CA ARG A 36 5.79 -32.93 6.71
C ARG A 36 4.45 -32.23 6.91
N VAL A 37 4.02 -32.03 8.16
CA VAL A 37 2.81 -31.27 8.46
C VAL A 37 2.94 -29.81 8.01
N LEU A 38 4.08 -29.16 8.28
CA LEU A 38 4.35 -27.81 7.80
C LEU A 38 4.34 -27.71 6.27
N ALA A 39 4.90 -28.71 5.59
CA ALA A 39 4.90 -28.74 4.12
C ALA A 39 3.48 -28.88 3.53
N LEU A 40 2.55 -29.51 4.26
CA LEU A 40 1.16 -29.66 3.86
C LEU A 40 0.30 -28.44 4.19
N LEU A 41 0.48 -27.85 5.37
CA LEU A 41 -0.31 -26.74 5.85
C LEU A 41 0.22 -25.39 5.36
N GLY A 42 1.51 -25.33 5.04
CA GLY A 42 2.24 -24.07 4.80
C GLY A 42 2.63 -23.36 6.09
N THR A 43 3.38 -22.28 5.95
CA THR A 43 3.83 -21.39 7.03
C THR A 43 3.45 -19.94 6.71
N PRO A 44 3.27 -19.07 7.73
CA PRO A 44 3.21 -19.37 9.16
C PRO A 44 1.93 -20.13 9.55
N LEU A 45 1.97 -20.87 10.66
CA LEU A 45 0.77 -21.47 11.21
C LEU A 45 -0.05 -20.43 11.96
N ILE A 46 -1.36 -20.40 11.74
CA ILE A 46 -2.25 -19.38 12.32
C ILE A 46 -3.27 -20.06 13.23
N ASP A 47 -3.33 -19.61 14.48
CA ASP A 47 -4.30 -20.07 15.49
C ASP A 47 -4.96 -18.84 16.13
N GLY A 48 -6.13 -18.48 15.64
CA GLY A 48 -6.81 -17.25 16.04
C GLY A 48 -5.92 -16.02 15.80
N PRO A 49 -5.61 -15.23 16.84
CA PRO A 49 -4.72 -14.08 16.70
C PRO A 49 -3.23 -14.45 16.73
N HIS A 50 -2.88 -15.72 16.99
CA HIS A 50 -1.50 -16.17 17.11
C HIS A 50 -0.96 -16.64 15.77
N VAL A 51 0.18 -16.08 15.36
CA VAL A 51 0.90 -16.39 14.15
C VAL A 51 2.24 -17.00 14.53
N HIS A 52 2.43 -18.28 14.21
CA HIS A 52 3.61 -19.04 14.55
C HIS A 52 4.53 -19.15 13.34
N PHE A 53 5.61 -18.40 13.35
CA PHE A 53 6.66 -18.46 12.33
C PHE A 53 7.62 -19.59 12.66
N VAL A 54 7.94 -20.40 11.67
CA VAL A 54 8.82 -21.55 11.81
C VAL A 54 9.83 -21.56 10.67
N TYR A 55 11.11 -21.72 11.00
CA TYR A 55 12.18 -21.86 10.03
C TYR A 55 13.06 -23.04 10.42
N CYS A 56 13.41 -23.90 9.48
CA CYS A 56 14.23 -25.08 9.74
C CYS A 56 15.47 -25.07 8.85
N ASP A 57 16.62 -24.95 9.46
CA ASP A 57 17.93 -25.01 8.79
C ASP A 57 18.99 -25.53 9.77
N PRO A 58 19.60 -26.72 9.50
CA PRO A 58 20.62 -27.28 10.38
C PRO A 58 21.96 -26.50 10.37
N HIS A 59 22.14 -25.60 9.41
CA HIS A 59 23.37 -24.83 9.25
C HIS A 59 23.23 -23.39 9.73
N ALA A 60 22.01 -22.93 10.05
CA ALA A 60 21.79 -21.58 10.55
C ALA A 60 22.22 -21.44 12.01
N ASP A 61 23.04 -20.45 12.31
CA ASP A 61 23.39 -20.07 13.67
C ASP A 61 22.33 -19.13 14.27
N HIS A 62 21.86 -18.18 13.47
CA HIS A 62 20.91 -17.15 13.89
C HIS A 62 19.79 -16.97 12.87
N VAL A 63 18.56 -16.97 13.33
CA VAL A 63 17.39 -16.62 12.54
C VAL A 63 16.63 -15.50 13.24
N ALA A 64 16.29 -14.46 12.51
CA ALA A 64 15.42 -13.37 12.97
C ALA A 64 14.26 -13.18 12.00
N LEU A 65 13.18 -12.59 12.52
CA LEU A 65 11.97 -12.28 11.80
C LEU A 65 11.88 -10.78 11.57
N ALA A 66 11.65 -10.37 10.33
CA ALA A 66 11.39 -9.00 9.95
C ALA A 66 10.15 -8.92 9.06
N GLY A 67 9.34 -7.90 9.27
CA GLY A 67 8.13 -7.68 8.51
C GLY A 67 7.49 -6.34 8.86
N GLU A 68 6.30 -6.12 8.36
CA GLU A 68 5.60 -4.86 8.61
C GLU A 68 5.30 -4.62 10.09
N PHE A 69 5.08 -5.69 10.85
CA PHE A 69 4.82 -5.63 12.29
C PHE A 69 5.99 -5.10 13.14
N ASN A 70 7.20 -4.98 12.58
CA ASN A 70 8.39 -4.41 13.23
C ASN A 70 9.16 -3.48 12.27
N GLU A 71 8.46 -2.85 11.33
CA GLU A 71 9.05 -1.93 10.35
C GLU A 71 10.25 -2.55 9.57
N TRP A 72 10.17 -3.84 9.26
CA TRP A 72 11.22 -4.60 8.56
C TRP A 72 12.55 -4.64 9.32
N GLY A 73 12.51 -4.75 10.64
CA GLY A 73 13.71 -4.83 11.47
C GLY A 73 14.58 -3.58 11.44
N ARG A 74 14.00 -2.44 11.07
CA ARG A 74 14.70 -1.15 11.06
C ARG A 74 15.23 -0.83 12.46
N ASN A 75 16.40 -0.15 12.55
CA ASN A 75 17.08 0.15 13.80
C ASN A 75 17.49 -1.09 14.63
N ASN A 76 17.75 -2.22 13.99
CA ASN A 76 18.05 -3.52 14.62
C ASN A 76 16.87 -4.12 15.40
N ASP A 77 15.63 -3.77 15.06
CA ASP A 77 14.42 -4.31 15.68
C ASP A 77 13.94 -5.64 15.05
N ALA A 78 14.79 -6.32 14.26
CA ALA A 78 14.51 -7.69 13.82
C ALA A 78 14.32 -8.60 15.03
N ILE A 79 13.23 -9.38 15.04
CA ILE A 79 12.87 -10.22 16.18
C ILE A 79 13.67 -11.51 16.15
N PRO A 80 14.57 -11.78 17.12
CA PRO A 80 15.30 -13.04 17.17
C PRO A 80 14.32 -14.19 17.34
N MET A 81 14.47 -15.22 16.52
CA MET A 81 13.72 -16.46 16.66
C MET A 81 14.45 -17.40 17.63
N ARG A 82 13.67 -18.11 18.43
CA ARG A 82 14.20 -19.05 19.39
C ARG A 82 14.40 -20.43 18.76
N ARG A 83 15.57 -21.04 18.96
CA ARG A 83 15.81 -22.43 18.56
C ARG A 83 15.04 -23.36 19.49
N LEU A 84 14.40 -24.38 18.94
CA LEU A 84 13.68 -25.39 19.69
C LEU A 84 14.61 -26.51 20.15
N GLY A 85 15.07 -26.45 21.41
CA GLY A 85 16.02 -27.39 21.97
C GLY A 85 17.30 -27.52 21.10
N ASP A 86 17.77 -28.75 20.93
CA ASP A 86 18.93 -29.09 20.08
C ASP A 86 18.53 -29.38 18.61
N THR A 87 17.35 -28.93 18.17
CA THR A 87 16.90 -29.15 16.78
C THR A 87 17.39 -28.07 15.84
N ALA A 88 17.22 -28.30 14.53
CA ALA A 88 17.45 -27.30 13.48
C ALA A 88 16.29 -26.27 13.33
N LEU A 89 15.30 -26.35 14.23
CA LEU A 89 14.05 -25.57 14.10
C LEU A 89 14.10 -24.30 14.93
N PHE A 90 13.82 -23.18 14.28
CA PHE A 90 13.64 -21.86 14.91
C PHE A 90 12.19 -21.47 14.86
N PHE A 91 11.69 -20.81 15.89
CA PHE A 91 10.31 -20.34 15.92
C PHE A 91 10.15 -19.01 16.65
N HIS A 92 9.09 -18.31 16.27
CA HIS A 92 8.59 -17.14 16.98
C HIS A 92 7.06 -17.07 16.85
N THR A 93 6.40 -16.64 17.90
CA THR A 93 4.94 -16.43 17.88
C THR A 93 4.62 -14.95 18.06
N LEU A 94 3.90 -14.38 17.10
CA LEU A 94 3.32 -13.05 17.22
C LEU A 94 1.85 -13.15 17.59
N THR A 95 1.36 -12.16 18.33
CA THR A 95 -0.08 -11.92 18.48
C THR A 95 -0.46 -10.73 17.59
N VAL A 96 -1.31 -10.99 16.61
CA VAL A 96 -1.77 -10.01 15.61
C VAL A 96 -3.26 -9.77 15.86
N PRO A 97 -3.65 -8.61 16.38
CA PRO A 97 -5.05 -8.31 16.65
C PRO A 97 -5.81 -7.98 15.35
N GLY A 98 -7.03 -8.50 15.26
CA GLY A 98 -7.95 -8.19 14.17
C GLY A 98 -7.63 -8.89 12.84
N ALA A 99 -8.46 -8.60 11.85
CA ALA A 99 -8.26 -9.08 10.49
C ALA A 99 -7.23 -8.20 9.77
N THR A 100 -6.15 -8.81 9.27
CA THR A 100 -5.08 -8.08 8.57
C THR A 100 -4.27 -9.01 7.68
N ARG A 101 -3.61 -8.44 6.69
CA ARG A 101 -2.61 -9.09 5.83
C ARG A 101 -1.29 -8.34 5.99
N LEU A 102 -0.24 -9.07 6.37
CA LEU A 102 1.08 -8.50 6.61
C LEU A 102 2.16 -9.29 5.86
N GLU A 103 3.19 -8.57 5.43
CA GLU A 103 4.34 -9.12 4.72
C GLU A 103 5.53 -9.31 5.67
N TYR A 104 6.35 -10.34 5.40
CA TYR A 104 7.51 -10.68 6.21
C TYR A 104 8.59 -11.41 5.44
N LYS A 105 9.78 -11.47 6.03
CA LYS A 105 10.92 -12.31 5.66
C LYS A 105 11.65 -12.83 6.89
N PHE A 106 12.45 -13.85 6.69
CA PHE A 106 13.48 -14.24 7.65
C PHE A 106 14.81 -13.54 7.33
N ILE A 107 15.61 -13.31 8.38
CA ILE A 107 17.01 -12.91 8.29
C ILE A 107 17.80 -14.07 8.89
N VAL A 108 18.48 -14.82 8.02
CA VAL A 108 19.23 -16.03 8.38
C VAL A 108 20.71 -15.71 8.24
N ASP A 109 21.43 -15.67 9.36
CA ASP A 109 22.86 -15.32 9.40
C ASP A 109 23.20 -14.03 8.65
N GLY A 110 22.29 -13.05 8.74
CA GLY A 110 22.39 -11.75 8.07
C GLY A 110 21.83 -11.68 6.66
N GLU A 111 21.40 -12.78 6.06
CA GLU A 111 20.81 -12.84 4.72
C GLU A 111 19.28 -12.81 4.76
N TRP A 112 18.67 -11.98 3.90
CA TRP A 112 17.23 -11.89 3.74
C TRP A 112 16.67 -13.05 2.91
N LYS A 113 15.76 -13.83 3.49
CA LYS A 113 15.14 -14.99 2.84
C LYS A 113 13.63 -14.95 2.96
N SER A 114 12.94 -15.18 1.84
CA SER A 114 11.51 -15.48 1.87
C SER A 114 11.27 -16.81 2.56
N ASP A 115 10.10 -17.00 3.19
CA ASP A 115 9.77 -18.27 3.82
C ASP A 115 9.70 -19.39 2.79
N PRO A 116 10.56 -20.42 2.91
CA PRO A 116 10.64 -21.49 1.90
C PRO A 116 9.40 -22.40 1.90
N LEU A 117 8.67 -22.48 3.02
CA LEU A 117 7.51 -23.35 3.19
C LEU A 117 6.18 -22.63 2.92
N SER A 118 6.19 -21.29 2.82
CA SER A 118 4.98 -20.54 2.53
C SER A 118 4.63 -20.60 1.04
N GLN A 119 3.34 -20.82 0.76
CA GLN A 119 2.76 -20.71 -0.57
C GLN A 119 2.34 -19.27 -0.92
N HIS A 120 2.31 -18.38 0.05
CA HIS A 120 1.88 -17.00 -0.09
C HIS A 120 3.07 -16.08 -0.35
N LYS A 121 3.35 -15.81 -1.62
CA LYS A 121 4.44 -14.91 -2.03
C LYS A 121 3.89 -13.77 -2.88
N ILE A 122 4.53 -12.61 -2.77
CA ILE A 122 4.21 -11.42 -3.52
C ILE A 122 5.49 -10.73 -4.01
N ASP A 123 5.46 -10.18 -5.21
CA ASP A 123 6.53 -9.32 -5.70
C ASP A 123 6.57 -8.02 -4.88
N ASN A 124 7.75 -7.68 -4.36
CA ASN A 124 7.93 -6.53 -3.46
C ASN A 124 8.22 -5.19 -4.17
N GLY A 125 8.25 -5.18 -5.49
CA GLY A 125 8.49 -3.97 -6.28
C GLY A 125 9.96 -3.50 -6.36
N ILE A 126 10.87 -4.19 -5.68
CA ILE A 126 12.32 -3.85 -5.66
C ILE A 126 13.21 -4.98 -6.15
N GLY A 127 12.62 -5.89 -6.93
CA GLY A 127 13.36 -6.99 -7.58
C GLY A 127 13.45 -8.27 -6.74
N GLY A 128 12.51 -8.51 -5.83
CA GLY A 128 12.42 -9.71 -5.01
C GLY A 128 10.99 -10.08 -4.64
N GLN A 129 10.86 -11.14 -3.85
CA GLN A 129 9.57 -11.57 -3.31
C GLN A 129 9.56 -11.48 -1.80
N ASP A 130 8.46 -11.00 -1.26
CA ASP A 130 8.13 -11.09 0.15
C ASP A 130 7.14 -12.24 0.38
N THR A 131 7.09 -12.73 1.59
CA THR A 131 6.08 -13.68 2.04
C THR A 131 5.00 -12.92 2.78
N PHE A 132 3.75 -13.36 2.71
CA PHE A 132 2.67 -12.75 3.48
C PHE A 132 1.83 -13.80 4.21
N PHE A 133 1.12 -13.33 5.22
CA PHE A 133 0.10 -14.10 5.92
C PHE A 133 -1.17 -13.25 6.12
N VAL A 134 -2.27 -13.95 6.39
CA VAL A 134 -3.58 -13.32 6.65
C VAL A 134 -4.10 -13.83 7.97
N VAL A 135 -4.44 -12.92 8.87
CA VAL A 135 -5.19 -13.22 10.10
C VAL A 135 -6.64 -12.77 9.89
N GLY A 136 -7.59 -13.62 10.27
CA GLY A 136 -9.01 -13.34 10.03
C GLY A 136 -9.37 -13.35 8.54
N GLU A 137 -10.38 -12.57 8.18
CA GLU A 137 -10.83 -12.44 6.79
C GLU A 137 -10.21 -11.20 6.14
N PHE A 138 -9.44 -11.40 5.08
CA PHE A 138 -8.92 -10.34 4.23
C PHE A 138 -9.19 -10.71 2.79
N HIS A 139 -9.90 -9.85 2.09
CA HIS A 139 -10.18 -9.99 0.66
C HIS A 139 -9.88 -8.68 -0.05
N ASP A 140 -9.29 -8.77 -1.23
CA ASP A 140 -9.23 -7.61 -2.13
C ASP A 140 -10.66 -7.12 -2.42
N PRO A 141 -10.90 -5.82 -2.52
CA PRO A 141 -12.19 -5.28 -2.91
C PRO A 141 -12.65 -5.83 -4.26
N PRO A 142 -13.93 -6.23 -4.41
CA PRO A 142 -14.42 -6.80 -5.67
C PRO A 142 -14.30 -5.82 -6.85
N GLU A 143 -14.21 -4.53 -6.60
CA GLU A 143 -14.01 -3.50 -7.61
C GLU A 143 -12.64 -3.55 -8.28
N LEU A 144 -11.71 -4.32 -7.74
CA LEU A 144 -10.41 -4.60 -8.38
C LEU A 144 -10.49 -5.71 -9.43
N GLU A 145 -11.59 -6.48 -9.48
CA GLU A 145 -11.76 -7.53 -10.48
C GLU A 145 -12.43 -6.98 -11.76
N PRO A 146 -11.90 -7.32 -12.94
CA PRO A 146 -12.48 -6.86 -14.21
C PRO A 146 -13.92 -7.37 -14.40
N VAL A 147 -14.82 -6.49 -14.80
CA VAL A 147 -16.19 -6.83 -15.18
C VAL A 147 -16.31 -6.74 -16.69
N ALA A 148 -16.55 -7.87 -17.38
CA ALA A 148 -16.45 -7.96 -18.84
C ALA A 148 -17.52 -7.13 -19.61
N ASP A 149 -18.75 -7.10 -19.10
CA ASP A 149 -19.92 -6.54 -19.80
C ASP A 149 -20.22 -5.07 -19.47
N ILE A 150 -19.20 -4.31 -19.10
CA ILE A 150 -19.32 -2.86 -18.85
C ILE A 150 -18.53 -2.05 -19.88
N PRO A 151 -18.86 -0.78 -20.09
CA PRO A 151 -18.02 0.10 -20.88
C PRO A 151 -16.66 0.35 -20.22
N HIS A 152 -15.59 -0.04 -20.91
CA HIS A 152 -14.22 0.19 -20.43
C HIS A 152 -13.63 1.49 -20.98
N GLY A 153 -12.88 2.18 -20.12
CA GLY A 153 -11.96 3.20 -20.55
C GLY A 153 -10.74 2.61 -21.27
N ARG A 154 -9.84 3.46 -21.68
CA ARG A 154 -8.58 3.05 -22.28
C ARG A 154 -7.41 3.79 -21.65
N VAL A 155 -6.25 3.17 -21.68
CA VAL A 155 -5.00 3.77 -21.21
C VAL A 155 -4.14 4.13 -22.42
N GLU A 156 -3.70 5.38 -22.48
CA GLU A 156 -2.66 5.84 -23.38
C GLU A 156 -1.34 5.91 -22.63
N GLU A 157 -0.26 5.42 -23.24
CA GLU A 157 1.10 5.53 -22.72
C GLU A 157 1.95 6.38 -23.66
N PHE A 158 2.77 7.26 -23.07
CA PHE A 158 3.75 8.05 -23.82
C PHE A 158 4.90 8.51 -22.92
N GLU A 159 6.00 8.90 -23.54
CA GLU A 159 7.08 9.59 -22.85
C GLU A 159 6.85 11.11 -22.88
N PHE A 160 6.98 11.74 -21.73
CA PHE A 160 6.99 13.20 -21.59
C PHE A 160 8.43 13.68 -21.41
N GLU A 161 8.87 14.58 -22.27
CA GLU A 161 10.15 15.25 -22.18
C GLU A 161 9.97 16.59 -21.46
N SER A 162 10.66 16.73 -20.32
CA SER A 162 10.59 17.95 -19.51
C SER A 162 11.74 18.87 -19.82
N ASP A 163 11.41 20.10 -20.16
CA ASP A 163 12.40 21.19 -20.34
C ASP A 163 12.91 21.67 -18.96
N LEU A 164 12.06 21.66 -17.91
CA LEU A 164 12.45 22.12 -16.58
C LEU A 164 13.34 21.12 -15.83
N LEU A 165 13.10 19.82 -16.00
CA LEU A 165 13.87 18.78 -15.32
C LEU A 165 14.96 18.14 -16.21
N HIS A 166 15.00 18.49 -17.50
CA HIS A 166 15.94 17.95 -18.49
C HIS A 166 15.98 16.42 -18.51
N ASN A 167 14.82 15.80 -18.44
CA ASN A 167 14.66 14.33 -18.43
C ASN A 167 13.40 13.90 -19.16
N ARG A 168 13.28 12.57 -19.36
CA ARG A 168 12.10 11.93 -19.92
C ARG A 168 11.50 10.98 -18.92
N ARG A 169 10.18 10.90 -18.89
CA ARG A 169 9.44 10.00 -17.99
C ARG A 169 8.21 9.41 -18.64
N ARG A 170 7.83 8.22 -18.24
CA ARG A 170 6.61 7.58 -18.72
C ARG A 170 5.39 8.20 -18.06
N VAL A 171 4.36 8.34 -18.87
CA VAL A 171 3.06 8.85 -18.47
C VAL A 171 1.99 7.91 -19.01
N TYR A 172 1.05 7.56 -18.16
CA TYR A 172 -0.11 6.75 -18.53
C TYR A 172 -1.36 7.59 -18.27
N VAL A 173 -2.25 7.66 -19.26
CA VAL A 173 -3.49 8.43 -19.13
C VAL A 173 -4.68 7.50 -19.33
N TYR A 174 -5.40 7.26 -18.22
CA TYR A 174 -6.68 6.58 -18.31
C TYR A 174 -7.75 7.57 -18.76
N LEU A 175 -8.43 7.23 -19.84
CA LEU A 175 -9.53 7.96 -20.44
C LEU A 175 -10.82 7.15 -20.23
N PRO A 176 -11.81 7.67 -19.48
CA PRO A 176 -13.04 6.93 -19.22
C PRO A 176 -13.82 6.64 -20.51
N ALA A 177 -14.64 5.61 -20.55
CA ALA A 177 -15.41 5.22 -21.74
C ALA A 177 -16.29 6.36 -22.32
N ALA A 178 -16.69 7.31 -21.50
CA ALA A 178 -17.43 8.51 -21.93
C ALA A 178 -16.55 9.46 -22.77
N TYR A 179 -15.24 9.40 -22.63
CA TYR A 179 -14.32 10.27 -23.35
C TYR A 179 -14.41 10.12 -24.87
N ASP A 180 -14.57 8.91 -25.37
CA ASP A 180 -14.66 8.66 -26.82
C ASP A 180 -16.08 8.80 -27.37
N ARG A 181 -17.11 8.74 -26.51
CA ARG A 181 -18.52 8.88 -26.93
C ARG A 181 -18.95 10.31 -27.12
N ASP A 182 -18.46 11.23 -26.29
CA ASP A 182 -18.81 12.64 -26.33
C ASP A 182 -17.53 13.47 -26.51
N ARG A 183 -17.39 14.04 -27.68
CA ARG A 183 -16.18 14.81 -28.06
C ARG A 183 -16.19 16.25 -27.54
N GLU A 184 -17.32 16.74 -27.05
CA GLU A 184 -17.45 18.11 -26.55
C GLU A 184 -17.22 18.19 -25.03
N THR A 185 -17.53 17.12 -24.32
CA THR A 185 -17.40 17.09 -22.86
C THR A 185 -15.93 17.15 -22.41
N ARG A 186 -15.67 18.02 -21.44
CA ARG A 186 -14.44 18.07 -20.68
C ARG A 186 -14.60 17.37 -19.34
N PHE A 187 -13.53 16.75 -18.87
CA PHE A 187 -13.53 15.88 -17.69
C PHE A 187 -12.65 16.44 -16.57
N PRO A 188 -13.00 16.21 -15.29
CA PRO A 188 -12.05 16.41 -14.20
C PRO A 188 -10.77 15.61 -14.43
N SER A 189 -9.68 16.06 -13.84
CA SER A 189 -8.36 15.40 -13.94
C SER A 189 -7.83 15.01 -12.57
N PHE A 190 -7.22 13.82 -12.50
CA PHE A 190 -6.62 13.28 -11.29
C PHE A 190 -5.18 12.85 -11.56
N TYR A 191 -4.23 13.58 -10.99
CA TYR A 191 -2.79 13.33 -11.17
C TYR A 191 -2.31 12.35 -10.11
N VAL A 192 -1.64 11.28 -10.51
CA VAL A 192 -1.23 10.16 -9.67
C VAL A 192 0.27 9.93 -9.78
N HIS A 193 0.98 10.10 -8.69
CA HIS A 193 2.41 9.79 -8.61
C HIS A 193 2.63 8.28 -8.52
N ASP A 194 3.82 7.78 -8.93
CA ASP A 194 4.13 6.36 -9.08
C ASP A 194 3.18 5.68 -10.08
N GLY A 195 3.07 6.27 -11.28
CA GLY A 195 2.03 5.99 -12.26
C GLY A 195 1.91 4.54 -12.69
N GLY A 196 3.03 3.93 -13.11
CA GLY A 196 3.07 2.52 -13.51
C GLY A 196 2.68 1.57 -12.38
N GLU A 197 3.11 1.86 -11.15
CA GLU A 197 2.78 1.05 -9.97
C GLU A 197 1.27 1.15 -9.64
N TYR A 198 0.67 2.36 -9.71
CA TYR A 198 -0.78 2.48 -9.53
C TYR A 198 -1.58 1.80 -10.64
N LEU A 199 -1.09 1.86 -11.88
CA LEU A 199 -1.74 1.20 -13.00
C LEU A 199 -1.73 -0.33 -12.83
N GLU A 200 -0.58 -0.90 -12.51
CA GLU A 200 -0.38 -2.35 -12.47
C GLU A 200 -0.77 -2.95 -11.11
N ARG A 201 -0.18 -2.45 -10.01
CA ARG A 201 -0.34 -3.06 -8.66
C ARG A 201 -1.64 -2.64 -7.99
N ALA A 202 -2.07 -1.39 -8.18
CA ALA A 202 -3.33 -0.90 -7.64
C ALA A 202 -4.51 -1.08 -8.60
N ARG A 203 -4.28 -1.60 -9.83
CA ARG A 203 -5.32 -1.83 -10.86
C ARG A 203 -6.18 -0.60 -11.11
N MET A 204 -5.56 0.58 -11.18
CA MET A 204 -6.25 1.87 -11.27
C MET A 204 -7.27 1.91 -12.41
N ALA A 205 -6.96 1.42 -13.60
CA ALA A 205 -7.89 1.44 -14.73
C ALA A 205 -9.15 0.59 -14.45
N THR A 206 -8.97 -0.60 -13.87
CA THR A 206 -10.07 -1.51 -13.55
C THR A 206 -11.03 -0.92 -12.51
N ILE A 207 -10.49 -0.37 -11.42
CA ILE A 207 -11.34 0.21 -10.36
C ILE A 207 -12.07 1.45 -10.88
N MET A 208 -11.43 2.27 -11.73
CA MET A 208 -12.09 3.41 -12.36
C MET A 208 -13.26 2.99 -13.24
N ASP A 209 -13.08 1.95 -14.08
CA ASP A 209 -14.16 1.41 -14.92
C ASP A 209 -15.34 0.95 -14.07
N ASN A 210 -15.07 0.16 -13.04
CA ASN A 210 -16.11 -0.41 -12.18
C ASN A 210 -16.89 0.67 -11.43
N LEU A 211 -16.20 1.62 -10.78
CA LEU A 211 -16.85 2.68 -10.01
C LEU A 211 -17.60 3.69 -10.90
N ILE A 212 -17.07 4.01 -12.08
CA ILE A 212 -17.76 4.90 -13.04
C ILE A 212 -19.02 4.21 -13.58
N ASN A 213 -18.92 2.92 -13.94
CA ASN A 213 -20.07 2.16 -14.45
C ASN A 213 -21.16 2.00 -13.37
N ALA A 214 -20.79 1.78 -12.12
CA ALA A 214 -21.71 1.74 -10.98
C ALA A 214 -22.34 3.12 -10.66
N ARG A 215 -21.84 4.20 -11.27
CA ARG A 215 -22.20 5.60 -10.97
C ARG A 215 -21.88 6.01 -9.53
N ASP A 216 -20.93 5.37 -8.93
CA ASP A 216 -20.43 5.72 -7.61
C ASP A 216 -19.54 6.95 -7.67
N ILE A 217 -18.72 7.08 -8.75
CA ILE A 217 -17.91 8.26 -9.04
C ILE A 217 -18.25 8.85 -10.41
N GLN A 218 -17.94 10.12 -10.60
CA GLN A 218 -18.01 10.77 -11.91
C GLN A 218 -16.89 10.24 -12.84
N SER A 219 -17.07 10.44 -14.16
CA SER A 219 -16.00 10.17 -15.13
C SER A 219 -14.85 11.14 -14.93
N VAL A 220 -13.64 10.63 -14.73
CA VAL A 220 -12.41 11.39 -14.45
C VAL A 220 -11.30 10.90 -15.38
N VAL A 221 -10.53 11.81 -15.96
CA VAL A 221 -9.26 11.50 -16.63
C VAL A 221 -8.19 11.32 -15.56
N VAL A 222 -7.57 10.13 -15.50
CA VAL A 222 -6.49 9.86 -14.54
C VAL A 222 -5.15 9.94 -15.25
N VAL A 223 -4.29 10.84 -14.79
CA VAL A 223 -2.95 11.08 -15.35
C VAL A 223 -1.91 10.52 -14.37
N MET A 224 -1.37 9.38 -14.69
CA MET A 224 -0.43 8.62 -13.88
C MET A 224 0.99 8.87 -14.39
N ILE A 225 1.90 9.34 -13.52
CA ILE A 225 3.23 9.78 -13.89
C ILE A 225 4.30 9.03 -13.09
N ASP A 226 5.28 8.48 -13.82
CA ASP A 226 6.44 7.83 -13.20
C ASP A 226 7.51 8.87 -12.78
N PRO A 227 8.17 8.66 -11.64
CA PRO A 227 9.36 9.41 -11.29
C PRO A 227 10.57 8.94 -12.13
N VAL A 228 11.59 9.80 -12.25
CA VAL A 228 12.91 9.43 -12.78
C VAL A 228 13.88 9.17 -11.62
N ASP A 229 13.93 10.08 -10.67
CA ASP A 229 14.61 9.90 -9.38
C ASP A 229 13.61 10.14 -8.25
N ARG A 230 12.89 9.07 -7.89
CA ARG A 230 11.82 9.11 -6.90
C ARG A 230 12.24 9.71 -5.57
N MET A 231 13.43 9.36 -5.11
CA MET A 231 13.93 9.80 -3.81
C MET A 231 14.28 11.28 -3.78
N HIS A 232 14.73 11.83 -4.89
CA HIS A 232 15.01 13.25 -5.03
C HIS A 232 13.75 14.05 -5.36
N GLU A 233 12.98 13.60 -6.35
CA GLU A 233 11.81 14.32 -6.86
C GLU A 233 10.69 14.47 -5.84
N TYR A 234 10.43 13.43 -5.03
CA TYR A 234 9.24 13.38 -4.16
C TYR A 234 9.47 13.90 -2.74
N ARG A 235 10.69 14.31 -2.38
CA ARG A 235 10.99 14.89 -1.06
C ARG A 235 10.75 16.41 -1.02
N ALA A 236 9.50 16.84 -1.26
CA ALA A 236 9.12 18.24 -1.26
C ALA A 236 10.07 19.12 -2.15
N ASN A 237 10.40 18.60 -3.35
CA ASN A 237 11.34 19.21 -4.26
C ASN A 237 10.67 20.31 -5.08
N ASP A 238 11.24 21.52 -5.02
CA ASP A 238 10.71 22.69 -5.73
C ASP A 238 10.75 22.54 -7.25
N ALA A 239 11.85 22.01 -7.81
CA ALA A 239 11.97 21.82 -9.25
C ALA A 239 10.94 20.81 -9.78
N TYR A 240 10.69 19.72 -9.04
CA TYR A 240 9.65 18.77 -9.41
C TYR A 240 8.24 19.37 -9.29
N ARG A 241 7.97 20.15 -8.24
CA ARG A 241 6.71 20.89 -8.11
C ARG A 241 6.49 21.85 -9.28
N ASP A 242 7.51 22.62 -9.66
CA ASP A 242 7.42 23.58 -10.78
C ASP A 242 7.21 22.83 -12.10
N PHE A 243 7.94 21.74 -12.33
CA PHE A 243 7.67 20.83 -13.44
C PHE A 243 6.20 20.37 -13.47
N LEU A 244 5.71 19.81 -12.38
CA LEU A 244 4.33 19.31 -12.31
C LEU A 244 3.31 20.40 -12.60
N CYS A 245 3.46 21.57 -11.94
CA CYS A 245 2.44 22.61 -11.93
C CYS A 245 2.54 23.57 -13.12
N ASP A 246 3.74 23.91 -13.55
CA ASP A 246 3.96 25.00 -14.51
C ASP A 246 4.29 24.47 -15.94
N GLU A 247 4.68 23.19 -16.07
CA GLU A 247 4.97 22.56 -17.35
C GLU A 247 4.01 21.40 -17.69
N PHE A 248 3.94 20.38 -16.82
CA PHE A 248 3.24 19.13 -17.12
C PHE A 248 1.71 19.29 -17.15
N ILE A 249 1.11 19.85 -16.10
CA ILE A 249 -0.34 20.07 -16.06
C ILE A 249 -0.84 20.89 -17.25
N PRO A 250 -0.22 22.05 -17.61
CA PRO A 250 -0.63 22.78 -18.80
C PRO A 250 -0.47 22.00 -20.11
N ALA A 251 0.54 21.12 -20.22
CA ALA A 251 0.70 20.25 -21.38
C ALA A 251 -0.42 19.21 -21.49
N ILE A 252 -0.82 18.61 -20.38
CA ILE A 252 -1.95 17.67 -20.30
C ILE A 252 -3.26 18.37 -20.66
N ASP A 253 -3.53 19.56 -20.13
CA ASP A 253 -4.75 20.34 -20.41
C ASP A 253 -4.86 20.74 -21.88
N ARG A 254 -3.73 20.93 -22.58
CA ARG A 254 -3.70 21.15 -24.06
C ARG A 254 -3.93 19.87 -24.85
N ARG A 255 -3.44 18.73 -24.35
CA ARG A 255 -3.50 17.45 -25.07
C ARG A 255 -4.82 16.72 -24.91
N TYR A 256 -5.44 16.86 -23.73
CA TYR A 256 -6.67 16.15 -23.36
C TYR A 256 -7.80 17.12 -23.02
N ARG A 257 -9.03 16.64 -23.11
CA ARG A 257 -10.23 17.40 -22.73
C ARG A 257 -10.41 17.38 -21.21
N THR A 258 -9.51 17.98 -20.50
CA THR A 258 -9.57 18.21 -19.06
C THR A 258 -10.17 19.58 -18.74
N ILE A 259 -10.83 19.72 -17.62
CA ILE A 259 -11.35 20.97 -17.12
C ILE A 259 -10.22 21.74 -16.43
N ASP A 260 -9.78 22.84 -17.03
CA ASP A 260 -8.74 23.71 -16.45
C ASP A 260 -9.33 24.59 -15.34
N HIS A 261 -9.64 23.94 -14.21
CA HIS A 261 -10.10 24.62 -13.02
C HIS A 261 -9.78 23.77 -11.79
N ARG A 262 -9.32 24.42 -10.72
CA ARG A 262 -8.88 23.73 -9.48
C ARG A 262 -9.92 22.78 -8.90
N ASP A 263 -11.20 23.14 -8.94
CA ASP A 263 -12.29 22.33 -8.36
C ASP A 263 -12.53 21.02 -9.10
N HIS A 264 -11.94 20.88 -10.26
CA HIS A 264 -11.98 19.69 -11.10
C HIS A 264 -10.60 19.01 -11.20
N ARG A 265 -9.63 19.41 -10.36
CA ARG A 265 -8.29 18.82 -10.37
C ARG A 265 -7.89 18.28 -9.01
N GLY A 266 -7.42 17.03 -9.00
CA GLY A 266 -6.90 16.38 -7.83
C GLY A 266 -5.49 15.85 -8.06
N VAL A 267 -4.76 15.58 -6.97
CA VAL A 267 -3.44 14.97 -6.98
C VAL A 267 -3.32 13.95 -5.87
N MET A 268 -2.63 12.83 -6.12
CA MET A 268 -2.44 11.79 -5.13
C MET A 268 -1.12 11.03 -5.28
N GLY A 269 -0.80 10.27 -4.25
CA GLY A 269 0.25 9.27 -4.26
C GLY A 269 0.38 8.53 -2.94
N ALA A 270 1.21 7.50 -2.93
CA ALA A 270 1.54 6.74 -1.73
C ALA A 270 2.93 7.14 -1.19
N SER A 271 3.11 7.09 0.13
CA SER A 271 4.41 7.32 0.75
C SER A 271 5.01 8.70 0.38
N LEU A 272 6.18 8.73 -0.26
CA LEU A 272 6.76 9.96 -0.81
C LEU A 272 5.88 10.59 -1.90
N GLY A 273 5.12 9.78 -2.66
CA GLY A 273 4.14 10.29 -3.63
C GLY A 273 3.02 11.09 -2.96
N GLY A 274 2.58 10.67 -1.76
CA GLY A 274 1.63 11.44 -0.93
C GLY A 274 2.24 12.72 -0.36
N LEU A 275 3.53 12.69 0.00
CA LEU A 275 4.27 13.87 0.44
C LEU A 275 4.34 14.92 -0.66
N ILE A 276 4.81 14.57 -1.87
CA ILE A 276 4.95 15.51 -2.98
C ILE A 276 3.58 16.01 -3.47
N SER A 277 2.53 15.17 -3.44
CA SER A 277 1.15 15.58 -3.74
C SER A 277 0.66 16.67 -2.79
N THR A 278 0.86 16.46 -1.49
CA THR A 278 0.51 17.44 -0.44
C THR A 278 1.33 18.72 -0.61
N TYR A 279 2.64 18.59 -0.84
CA TYR A 279 3.54 19.72 -1.05
C TYR A 279 3.15 20.56 -2.27
N ALA A 280 2.90 19.93 -3.42
CA ALA A 280 2.48 20.61 -4.64
C ALA A 280 1.15 21.35 -4.45
N ALA A 281 0.16 20.71 -3.83
CA ALA A 281 -1.14 21.31 -3.60
C ALA A 281 -1.11 22.50 -2.62
N LEU A 282 -0.31 22.42 -1.56
CA LEU A 282 -0.13 23.54 -0.64
C LEU A 282 0.70 24.67 -1.23
N SER A 283 1.64 24.36 -2.16
CA SER A 283 2.43 25.38 -2.88
C SER A 283 1.64 26.11 -3.96
N ARG A 284 0.69 25.42 -4.60
CA ARG A 284 -0.12 25.92 -5.71
C ARG A 284 -1.62 25.67 -5.44
N PRO A 285 -2.21 26.25 -4.37
CA PRO A 285 -3.59 25.98 -3.96
C PRO A 285 -4.61 26.43 -5.01
N GLN A 286 -4.22 27.26 -5.95
CA GLN A 286 -5.03 27.65 -7.11
C GLN A 286 -5.16 26.55 -8.19
N LEU A 287 -4.33 25.49 -8.14
CA LEU A 287 -4.38 24.41 -9.11
C LEU A 287 -5.17 23.19 -8.64
N PHE A 288 -5.20 22.92 -7.33
CA PHE A 288 -5.77 21.70 -6.78
C PHE A 288 -6.83 22.00 -5.70
N ALA A 289 -7.97 21.30 -5.79
CA ALA A 289 -8.98 21.32 -4.72
C ALA A 289 -9.11 19.95 -4.02
N ARG A 290 -8.42 18.93 -4.49
CA ARG A 290 -8.46 17.57 -3.96
C ARG A 290 -7.07 17.00 -3.83
N VAL A 291 -6.76 16.43 -2.67
CA VAL A 291 -5.49 15.74 -2.38
C VAL A 291 -5.80 14.40 -1.74
N ALA A 292 -5.11 13.37 -2.19
CA ALA A 292 -5.09 12.11 -1.47
C ALA A 292 -3.67 11.66 -1.17
N GLY A 293 -3.49 11.10 0.01
CA GLY A 293 -2.22 10.52 0.43
C GLY A 293 -2.44 9.20 1.14
N GLN A 294 -1.88 8.14 0.57
CA GLN A 294 -1.86 6.82 1.18
C GLN A 294 -0.52 6.62 1.88
N SER A 295 -0.55 6.38 3.20
CA SER A 295 0.68 6.26 4.02
C SER A 295 1.70 7.35 3.72
N SER A 296 1.25 8.60 3.60
CA SER A 296 2.07 9.72 3.16
C SER A 296 3.29 9.95 4.07
N ALA A 297 4.45 10.15 3.48
CA ALA A 297 5.71 10.34 4.21
C ALA A 297 5.86 11.77 4.80
N LEU A 298 4.81 12.29 5.43
CA LEU A 298 4.70 13.67 5.92
C LEU A 298 5.81 14.05 6.91
N GLN A 299 6.29 13.10 7.70
CA GLN A 299 7.36 13.29 8.71
C GLN A 299 8.68 13.82 8.10
N TYR A 300 8.92 13.60 6.80
CA TYR A 300 10.16 14.09 6.17
C TYR A 300 10.15 15.59 5.89
N SER A 301 8.99 16.24 5.85
CA SER A 301 8.84 17.68 5.60
C SER A 301 7.78 18.32 6.49
N GLU A 302 7.58 17.78 7.68
CA GLU A 302 6.48 18.12 8.58
C GLU A 302 6.41 19.63 8.87
N ILE A 303 7.50 20.23 9.32
CA ILE A 303 7.55 21.67 9.67
C ILE A 303 7.19 22.52 8.46
N GLN A 304 7.73 22.17 7.28
CA GLN A 304 7.48 22.89 6.04
C GLN A 304 6.00 22.81 5.65
N LEU A 305 5.44 21.60 5.62
CA LEU A 305 4.03 21.39 5.27
C LEU A 305 3.07 22.10 6.23
N PHE A 306 3.38 22.08 7.52
CA PHE A 306 2.55 22.72 8.54
C PHE A 306 2.58 24.25 8.40
N SER A 307 3.77 24.81 8.14
CA SER A 307 3.92 26.24 7.86
C SER A 307 3.15 26.65 6.59
N MET A 308 3.26 25.87 5.52
CA MET A 308 2.55 26.12 4.28
C MET A 308 1.04 26.03 4.49
N LEU A 309 0.54 24.96 5.14
CA LEU A 309 -0.88 24.82 5.45
C LEU A 309 -1.41 26.00 6.26
N ALA A 310 -0.65 26.47 7.25
CA ALA A 310 -1.04 27.65 8.03
C ALA A 310 -1.14 28.91 7.17
N GLY A 311 -0.25 29.07 6.19
CA GLY A 311 -0.17 30.25 5.30
C GLY A 311 -1.18 30.28 4.16
N VAL A 312 -1.80 29.15 3.79
CA VAL A 312 -2.83 29.14 2.74
C VAL A 312 -4.08 29.87 3.23
N ALA A 313 -4.44 30.98 2.61
CA ALA A 313 -5.63 31.77 2.89
C ALA A 313 -6.64 31.65 1.73
N ASP A 314 -7.89 32.00 2.00
CA ASP A 314 -8.97 32.19 1.01
C ASP A 314 -9.26 31.02 0.07
N THR A 315 -8.77 29.81 0.41
CA THR A 315 -9.06 28.61 -0.38
C THR A 315 -9.13 27.37 0.51
N THR A 316 -9.84 26.37 0.06
CA THR A 316 -10.06 25.11 0.77
C THR A 316 -9.63 23.96 -0.12
N ILE A 317 -8.89 23.01 0.44
CA ILE A 317 -8.52 21.76 -0.21
C ILE A 317 -9.15 20.61 0.57
N ARG A 318 -9.77 19.67 -0.13
CA ARG A 318 -10.31 18.43 0.44
C ARG A 318 -9.21 17.38 0.49
N PHE A 319 -8.97 16.81 1.67
CA PHE A 319 -7.96 15.78 1.89
C PHE A 319 -8.57 14.42 2.18
N TYR A 320 -8.07 13.40 1.50
CA TYR A 320 -8.15 12.02 1.94
C TYR A 320 -6.76 11.58 2.41
N LEU A 321 -6.68 11.02 3.60
CA LEU A 321 -5.42 10.50 4.16
C LEU A 321 -5.70 9.15 4.82
N ASP A 322 -4.92 8.15 4.49
CA ASP A 322 -4.89 6.90 5.22
C ASP A 322 -3.46 6.55 5.67
N VAL A 323 -3.37 5.69 6.67
CA VAL A 323 -2.11 5.14 7.16
C VAL A 323 -2.36 3.76 7.76
N GLY A 324 -1.44 2.84 7.57
CA GLY A 324 -1.52 1.52 8.18
C GLY A 324 -1.26 1.56 9.69
N SER A 325 -2.01 0.78 10.48
CA SER A 325 -1.78 0.64 11.92
C SER A 325 -0.42 0.01 12.26
N TYR A 326 0.22 -0.62 11.28
CA TYR A 326 1.58 -1.15 11.36
C TYR A 326 2.65 -0.18 10.82
N GLU A 327 2.32 1.12 10.79
CA GLU A 327 3.24 2.18 10.35
C GLU A 327 3.48 3.23 11.47
N PRO A 328 4.00 2.84 12.63
CA PRO A 328 4.05 3.69 13.83
C PRO A 328 4.83 4.99 13.63
N ARG A 329 5.74 5.06 12.66
CA ARG A 329 6.49 6.30 12.35
C ARG A 329 5.71 7.29 11.50
N PHE A 330 4.69 6.83 10.77
CA PHE A 330 3.88 7.68 9.91
C PHE A 330 2.69 8.27 10.66
N ILE A 331 2.06 7.50 11.55
CA ILE A 331 0.84 7.86 12.29
C ILE A 331 0.96 9.24 12.98
N PRO A 332 2.01 9.54 13.78
CA PRO A 332 2.04 10.81 14.53
C PRO A 332 2.06 12.06 13.64
N ALA A 333 2.71 12.00 12.46
CA ALA A 333 2.72 13.13 11.53
C ALA A 333 1.35 13.31 10.86
N HIS A 334 0.65 12.20 10.53
CA HIS A 334 -0.72 12.24 10.00
C HIS A 334 -1.68 12.85 11.01
N GLU A 335 -1.68 12.37 12.26
CA GLU A 335 -2.56 12.90 13.32
C GLU A 335 -2.39 14.41 13.51
N ARG A 336 -1.14 14.90 13.59
CA ARG A 336 -0.85 16.33 13.73
C ARG A 336 -1.29 17.14 12.51
N PHE A 337 -1.06 16.61 11.29
CA PHE A 337 -1.48 17.27 10.06
C PHE A 337 -3.02 17.34 9.96
N VAL A 338 -3.71 16.24 10.26
CA VAL A 338 -5.19 16.16 10.31
C VAL A 338 -5.76 17.12 11.35
N ALA A 339 -5.14 17.22 12.53
CA ALA A 339 -5.56 18.18 13.53
C ALA A 339 -5.49 19.64 13.02
N LEU A 340 -4.46 19.97 12.23
CA LEU A 340 -4.36 21.30 11.60
C LEU A 340 -5.40 21.50 10.50
N LEU A 341 -5.69 20.49 9.65
CA LEU A 341 -6.74 20.56 8.64
C LEU A 341 -8.10 20.82 9.32
N ARG A 342 -8.43 20.08 10.37
CA ARG A 342 -9.66 20.26 11.15
C ARG A 342 -9.74 21.63 11.79
N LYS A 343 -8.64 22.14 12.36
CA LYS A 343 -8.56 23.48 12.93
C LYS A 343 -8.84 24.58 11.89
N LYS A 344 -8.41 24.37 10.63
CA LYS A 344 -8.70 25.26 9.51
C LYS A 344 -10.12 25.12 8.97
N GLY A 345 -10.89 24.10 9.40
CA GLY A 345 -12.19 23.77 8.83
C GLY A 345 -12.13 23.15 7.43
N TRP A 346 -10.97 22.59 7.05
CA TRP A 346 -10.83 21.94 5.75
C TRP A 346 -11.40 20.52 5.79
N PRO A 347 -12.15 20.10 4.76
CA PRO A 347 -12.68 18.74 4.67
C PRO A 347 -11.54 17.72 4.63
N CYS A 348 -11.57 16.78 5.57
CA CYS A 348 -10.56 15.73 5.65
C CYS A 348 -11.21 14.42 6.11
N LEU A 349 -11.07 13.38 5.30
CA LEU A 349 -11.28 12.00 5.73
C LEU A 349 -9.90 11.41 6.08
N TYR A 350 -9.76 10.95 7.31
CA TYR A 350 -8.55 10.28 7.80
C TYR A 350 -8.93 8.92 8.37
N GLN A 351 -8.18 7.89 7.98
CA GLN A 351 -8.40 6.51 8.41
C GLN A 351 -7.07 5.86 8.82
N GLU A 352 -7.08 5.21 9.97
CA GLU A 352 -6.06 4.21 10.32
C GLU A 352 -6.61 2.83 9.97
N ILE A 353 -5.88 2.11 9.13
CA ILE A 353 -6.32 0.87 8.52
C ILE A 353 -5.45 -0.31 8.96
N ALA A 354 -6.03 -1.49 9.11
CA ALA A 354 -5.32 -2.68 9.55
C ALA A 354 -4.40 -3.21 8.44
N GLY A 355 -3.20 -2.65 8.32
CA GLY A 355 -2.23 -3.02 7.31
C GLY A 355 -0.91 -2.28 7.49
N GLY A 356 0.04 -2.54 6.60
CA GLY A 356 1.37 -1.95 6.58
C GLY A 356 1.65 -1.14 5.32
N HIS A 357 2.93 -0.87 5.05
CA HIS A 357 3.39 0.04 3.99
C HIS A 357 3.58 -0.69 2.67
N ASN A 358 2.49 -1.13 2.04
CA ASN A 358 2.54 -1.95 0.83
C ASN A 358 1.38 -1.70 -0.15
N TRP A 359 1.57 -2.16 -1.40
CA TRP A 359 0.61 -1.99 -2.48
C TRP A 359 -0.72 -2.72 -2.25
N THR A 360 -0.72 -3.84 -1.55
CA THR A 360 -1.97 -4.57 -1.23
C THR A 360 -2.85 -3.74 -0.33
N ASN A 361 -2.25 -3.10 0.69
CA ASN A 361 -2.95 -2.19 1.57
C ASN A 361 -3.49 -0.97 0.80
N TRP A 362 -2.65 -0.31 0.00
CA TRP A 362 -3.06 0.88 -0.76
C TRP A 362 -4.16 0.59 -1.77
N ARG A 363 -4.07 -0.50 -2.53
CA ARG A 363 -5.15 -0.86 -3.48
C ARG A 363 -6.46 -1.22 -2.79
N ALA A 364 -6.41 -1.86 -1.62
CA ALA A 364 -7.60 -2.24 -0.88
C ALA A 364 -8.46 -1.04 -0.45
N HIS A 365 -7.85 0.15 -0.28
CA HIS A 365 -8.53 1.37 0.17
C HIS A 365 -8.68 2.43 -0.93
N LEU A 366 -8.30 2.09 -2.17
CA LEU A 366 -8.40 3.00 -3.30
C LEU A 366 -9.86 3.38 -3.62
N LYS A 367 -10.82 2.46 -3.39
CA LYS A 367 -12.26 2.75 -3.51
C LYS A 367 -12.71 3.87 -2.60
N ASP A 368 -12.37 3.82 -1.32
CA ASP A 368 -12.80 4.81 -0.33
C ASP A 368 -12.25 6.21 -0.67
N LEU A 369 -10.99 6.24 -1.10
CA LEU A 369 -10.33 7.44 -1.60
C LEU A 369 -11.09 8.04 -2.80
N LEU A 370 -11.39 7.21 -3.80
CA LEU A 370 -12.07 7.64 -5.02
C LEU A 370 -13.49 8.11 -4.73
N LEU A 371 -14.24 7.40 -3.88
CA LEU A 371 -15.58 7.80 -3.44
C LEU A 371 -15.57 9.14 -2.70
N TYR A 372 -14.60 9.34 -1.80
CA TYR A 372 -14.53 10.59 -1.05
C TYR A 372 -14.18 11.80 -1.93
N LEU A 373 -13.28 11.62 -2.91
CA LEU A 373 -12.86 12.73 -3.77
C LEU A 373 -13.77 12.97 -4.99
N TRP A 374 -14.33 11.91 -5.57
CA TRP A 374 -15.02 11.96 -6.86
C TRP A 374 -16.44 11.41 -6.83
N GLY A 375 -16.96 11.02 -5.67
CA GLY A 375 -18.31 10.47 -5.50
C GLY A 375 -19.38 11.39 -6.04
N GLN A 376 -20.41 10.81 -6.69
CA GLN A 376 -21.57 11.54 -7.21
C GLN A 376 -22.68 11.70 -6.18
N ARG A 377 -22.71 10.85 -5.16
CA ARG A 377 -23.67 10.93 -4.06
C ARG A 377 -23.00 11.72 -2.93
N SER A 378 -23.63 12.82 -2.51
CA SER A 378 -23.21 13.46 -1.26
C SER A 378 -23.32 12.43 -0.12
N PRO A 379 -22.31 12.34 0.74
CA PRO A 379 -22.36 11.45 1.90
C PRO A 379 -23.51 11.84 2.84
#